data_65337ffd5fade03a4d51d167af2e99bd
#
_entry.id   65337ffd5fade03a4d51d167af2e99bd
#
_cell.length_a   1.000
_cell.length_b   1.000
_cell.length_c   1.000
_cell.angle_alpha   90.00
_cell.angle_beta   90.00
_cell.angle_gamma   90.00
#
_symmetry.space_group_name_H-M   'P 1'
#
loop_
_entity.id
_entity.type
_entity.pdbx_description
1 polymer ?
#
loop_
_entity_poly.entity_id
_entity_poly.type
_entity_poly.pdbx_seq_one_letter_code
_entity_poly.pdbx_strand_id
1 'polypeptide(L)'
;MKYDYSSIDYFTSSRNRITLRNMYSLGYNVQRETALWITSDSGDWFNYSLAGVKYIITRKNLDNDNKIYSYEYKGKYGEFNIYETQNTLPYAYIVNSNQQPEEIDDPFYEQTKNPFEMQNNILKSIQNSDEDYIENIKNEQSKIIKSEKNIVKTDKEYEITYNVEALQNISISLFSDNNLELYKNIFKDYSNIWERETGIRQIVNLEKGQKYTFKITQKIEKYDLNNDNIKIYVLNNHKIEKAIEHAKQVQTQKVTLGKDTVKINIRSDNEAYLTFQIPFDSGWRATINGQKTEIVKMNGAFLGIKLQKGNNEIKLTYIPRYFKISALLSLISIMVLLIIICLEKRKSNII
;
A
#
# COMPACT_ATOMS: atom_id res chain seq x y z
N MET A 1 -8.81 10.77 18.18
CA MET A 1 -9.53 9.60 17.63
C MET A 1 -10.41 9.02 18.71
N LYS A 2 -11.62 8.58 18.37
CA LYS A 2 -12.57 7.99 19.35
C LYS A 2 -12.21 6.54 19.72
N TYR A 3 -11.33 5.92 18.94
CA TYR A 3 -10.91 4.52 19.10
C TYR A 3 -9.40 4.41 19.01
N ASP A 4 -8.81 3.52 19.80
CA ASP A 4 -7.36 3.32 19.90
C ASP A 4 -6.89 2.23 18.94
N TYR A 5 -7.12 2.43 17.63
CA TYR A 5 -6.62 1.56 16.56
C TYR A 5 -6.12 2.37 15.36
N SER A 6 -5.18 1.79 14.63
CA SER A 6 -4.67 2.35 13.37
C SER A 6 -5.49 1.83 12.20
N SER A 7 -5.80 2.69 11.23
CA SER A 7 -6.52 2.36 10.01
C SER A 7 -5.78 2.89 8.79
N ILE A 8 -5.89 2.19 7.65
CA ILE A 8 -5.43 2.72 6.35
C ILE A 8 -6.43 3.73 5.77
N ASP A 9 -7.71 3.60 6.15
CA ASP A 9 -8.72 4.59 5.79
C ASP A 9 -8.55 5.83 6.64
N TYR A 10 -8.35 6.96 5.99
CA TYR A 10 -8.40 8.20 6.73
C TYR A 10 -8.72 9.41 5.86
N PHE A 11 -9.35 10.39 6.49
CA PHE A 11 -9.65 11.68 5.92
C PHE A 11 -8.89 12.77 6.68
N THR A 12 -8.17 13.63 5.98
CA THR A 12 -7.50 14.81 6.57
C THR A 12 -7.35 15.90 5.54
N SER A 13 -7.44 17.16 5.99
CA SER A 13 -7.25 18.34 5.15
C SER A 13 -5.79 18.66 4.83
N SER A 14 -4.83 17.96 5.45
CA SER A 14 -3.40 18.13 5.15
C SER A 14 -2.72 16.77 5.11
N ARG A 15 -1.92 16.50 4.07
CA ARG A 15 -1.25 15.22 3.86
C ARG A 15 0.18 15.39 3.38
N ASN A 16 1.00 14.41 3.76
CA ASN A 16 2.29 14.21 3.14
C ASN A 16 2.08 13.68 1.70
N ARG A 17 2.47 14.49 0.72
CA ARG A 17 2.38 14.13 -0.71
C ARG A 17 3.10 12.82 -1.01
N ILE A 18 4.25 12.57 -0.39
CA ILE A 18 5.03 11.35 -0.57
C ILE A 18 4.20 10.14 -0.19
N THR A 19 3.51 10.15 0.95
CA THR A 19 2.64 9.05 1.40
C THR A 19 1.55 8.76 0.38
N LEU A 20 0.87 9.79 -0.13
CA LEU A 20 -0.19 9.60 -1.13
C LEU A 20 0.31 8.99 -2.42
N ARG A 21 1.45 9.48 -2.91
CA ARG A 21 2.13 8.92 -4.10
C ARG A 21 2.38 7.45 -3.96
N ASN A 22 2.90 7.12 -2.84
CA ASN A 22 3.33 5.80 -2.49
C ASN A 22 2.16 4.83 -2.44
N MET A 23 1.08 5.25 -1.79
CA MET A 23 -0.14 4.46 -1.76
C MET A 23 -0.72 4.26 -3.16
N TYR A 24 -0.68 5.31 -4.00
CA TYR A 24 -1.12 5.20 -5.39
C TYR A 24 -0.24 4.27 -6.22
N SER A 25 1.09 4.37 -6.10
CA SER A 25 2.02 3.50 -6.83
C SER A 25 1.92 2.02 -6.41
N LEU A 26 1.40 1.76 -5.23
CA LEU A 26 1.07 0.42 -4.75
C LEU A 26 -0.32 -0.04 -5.18
N GLY A 27 -1.11 0.81 -5.84
CA GLY A 27 -2.43 0.46 -6.36
C GLY A 27 -3.61 0.80 -5.45
N TYR A 28 -3.41 1.58 -4.39
CA TYR A 28 -4.52 2.06 -3.58
C TYR A 28 -5.27 3.19 -4.29
N ASN A 29 -6.59 3.27 -4.01
CA ASN A 29 -7.38 4.40 -4.47
C ASN A 29 -7.02 5.66 -3.67
N VAL A 30 -6.49 6.64 -4.38
CA VAL A 30 -6.12 7.94 -3.82
C VAL A 30 -6.76 9.02 -4.67
N GLN A 31 -7.59 9.85 -4.05
CA GLN A 31 -8.18 10.98 -4.74
C GLN A 31 -7.09 12.03 -5.04
N ARG A 32 -6.70 12.13 -6.32
CA ARG A 32 -5.54 12.93 -6.76
C ARG A 32 -5.67 14.42 -6.54
N GLU A 33 -6.82 15.01 -6.85
CA GLU A 33 -6.98 16.47 -6.91
C GLU A 33 -7.06 17.12 -5.53
N THR A 34 -7.75 16.52 -4.61
CA THR A 34 -7.92 17.06 -3.26
C THR A 34 -6.99 16.41 -2.26
N ALA A 35 -6.42 15.25 -2.59
CA ALA A 35 -5.56 14.46 -1.71
C ALA A 35 -6.18 14.21 -0.32
N LEU A 36 -7.51 14.15 -0.21
CA LEU A 36 -8.21 14.11 1.07
C LEU A 36 -8.57 12.70 1.52
N TRP A 37 -8.59 11.72 0.60
CA TRP A 37 -9.08 10.37 0.88
C TRP A 37 -8.09 9.30 0.47
N ILE A 38 -7.86 8.35 1.35
CA ILE A 38 -7.41 7.01 1.03
C ILE A 38 -8.55 6.10 1.45
N THR A 39 -9.02 5.24 0.56
CA THR A 39 -10.10 4.31 0.88
C THR A 39 -9.57 2.88 0.83
N SER A 40 -10.01 2.08 1.78
CA SER A 40 -9.75 0.64 1.81
C SER A 40 -10.58 -0.13 0.78
N ASP A 41 -11.44 0.55 0.03
CA ASP A 41 -12.28 -0.09 -0.98
C ASP A 41 -11.50 -0.56 -2.20
N SER A 42 -10.26 -0.11 -2.37
CA SER A 42 -9.35 -0.49 -3.44
C SER A 42 -8.22 -1.36 -2.91
N GLY A 43 -7.79 -2.27 -3.73
CA GLY A 43 -6.69 -3.19 -3.45
C GLY A 43 -7.08 -4.63 -3.69
N ASP A 44 -6.08 -5.46 -3.79
CA ASP A 44 -6.19 -6.90 -3.65
C ASP A 44 -5.71 -7.34 -2.27
N TRP A 45 -5.79 -8.62 -1.98
CA TRP A 45 -5.36 -9.13 -0.69
C TRP A 45 -3.87 -8.87 -0.41
N PHE A 46 -3.03 -8.82 -1.46
CA PHE A 46 -1.60 -8.52 -1.28
C PHE A 46 -1.35 -7.05 -0.96
N ASN A 47 -2.14 -6.11 -1.50
CA ASN A 47 -2.12 -4.72 -1.05
C ASN A 47 -2.35 -4.60 0.45
N TYR A 48 -3.37 -5.29 0.97
CA TYR A 48 -3.64 -5.29 2.41
C TYR A 48 -2.48 -5.89 3.21
N SER A 49 -1.86 -6.95 2.69
CA SER A 49 -0.65 -7.53 3.27
C SER A 49 0.51 -6.53 3.33
N LEU A 50 0.77 -5.81 2.23
CA LEU A 50 1.80 -4.77 2.13
C LEU A 50 1.58 -3.62 3.12
N ALA A 51 0.33 -3.24 3.37
CA ALA A 51 -0.03 -2.20 4.31
C ALA A 51 -0.08 -2.68 5.77
N GLY A 52 0.18 -3.96 6.04
CA GLY A 52 0.11 -4.53 7.38
C GLY A 52 -1.30 -4.62 7.95
N VAL A 53 -2.31 -4.67 7.08
CA VAL A 53 -3.71 -4.82 7.51
C VAL A 53 -3.91 -6.18 8.11
N LYS A 54 -4.18 -6.22 9.40
CA LYS A 54 -4.44 -7.46 10.16
C LYS A 54 -5.93 -7.80 10.23
N TYR A 55 -6.80 -6.82 10.28
CA TYR A 55 -8.24 -7.00 10.42
C TYR A 55 -9.01 -6.21 9.38
N ILE A 56 -10.06 -6.83 8.83
CA ILE A 56 -11.13 -6.14 8.09
C ILE A 56 -12.34 -6.06 9.01
N ILE A 57 -12.87 -4.85 9.20
CA ILE A 57 -14.08 -4.59 9.97
C ILE A 57 -15.13 -4.05 9.02
N THR A 58 -16.21 -4.77 8.80
CA THR A 58 -17.22 -4.43 7.80
C THR A 58 -18.64 -4.82 8.23
N ARG A 59 -19.66 -4.11 7.73
CA ARG A 59 -21.06 -4.51 7.91
C ARG A 59 -21.47 -5.64 6.96
N LYS A 60 -20.71 -5.86 5.88
CA LYS A 60 -21.00 -6.90 4.89
C LYS A 60 -20.57 -8.27 5.45
N ASN A 61 -21.32 -9.31 5.07
CA ASN A 61 -20.84 -10.68 5.25
C ASN A 61 -19.98 -11.04 4.06
N LEU A 62 -18.72 -11.41 4.31
CA LEU A 62 -17.73 -11.71 3.31
C LEU A 62 -17.49 -13.22 3.14
N ASP A 63 -18.18 -14.07 3.91
CA ASP A 63 -17.94 -15.52 3.93
C ASP A 63 -18.19 -16.20 2.56
N ASN A 64 -19.04 -15.59 1.73
CA ASN A 64 -19.36 -16.08 0.38
C ASN A 64 -18.77 -15.17 -0.71
N ASP A 65 -17.90 -14.24 -0.36
CA ASP A 65 -17.29 -13.34 -1.32
C ASP A 65 -15.97 -13.93 -1.85
N ASN A 66 -16.01 -14.53 -3.04
CA ASN A 66 -14.83 -15.06 -3.73
C ASN A 66 -13.75 -13.99 -4.02
N LYS A 67 -13.99 -12.75 -3.65
CA LYS A 67 -13.02 -11.66 -3.76
C LYS A 67 -12.09 -11.55 -2.55
N ILE A 68 -12.41 -12.23 -1.46
CA ILE A 68 -11.60 -12.15 -0.24
C ILE A 68 -10.76 -13.41 -0.13
N TYR A 69 -9.45 -13.22 -0.19
CA TYR A 69 -8.49 -14.28 -0.01
C TYR A 69 -7.80 -14.15 1.34
N SER A 70 -7.62 -15.29 2.02
CA SER A 70 -6.78 -15.37 3.22
C SER A 70 -7.28 -14.62 4.47
N TYR A 71 -8.60 -14.43 4.58
CA TYR A 71 -9.23 -13.88 5.79
C TYR A 71 -10.11 -14.91 6.47
N GLU A 72 -10.00 -15.01 7.79
CA GLU A 72 -10.80 -15.88 8.63
C GLU A 72 -11.80 -15.04 9.43
N TYR A 73 -13.06 -15.45 9.41
CA TYR A 73 -14.10 -14.81 10.23
C TYR A 73 -13.84 -15.02 11.72
N LYS A 74 -13.78 -13.95 12.48
CA LYS A 74 -13.50 -13.97 13.94
C LYS A 74 -14.72 -13.66 14.79
N GLY A 75 -15.83 -13.26 14.19
CA GLY A 75 -17.05 -12.98 14.91
C GLY A 75 -17.67 -11.64 14.59
N LYS A 76 -18.76 -11.32 15.27
CA LYS A 76 -19.54 -10.09 15.09
C LYS A 76 -19.49 -9.25 16.36
N TYR A 77 -19.25 -7.96 16.21
CA TYR A 77 -19.32 -6.96 17.27
C TYR A 77 -20.31 -5.86 16.88
N GLY A 78 -21.46 -5.82 17.55
CA GLY A 78 -22.56 -4.96 17.13
C GLY A 78 -23.04 -5.29 15.73
N GLU A 79 -23.02 -4.31 14.83
CA GLU A 79 -23.38 -4.47 13.42
C GLU A 79 -22.20 -4.87 12.51
N PHE A 80 -20.98 -4.98 13.05
CA PHE A 80 -19.77 -5.22 12.29
C PHE A 80 -19.31 -6.68 12.36
N ASN A 81 -18.97 -7.24 11.22
CA ASN A 81 -18.25 -8.51 11.09
C ASN A 81 -16.74 -8.22 11.11
N ILE A 82 -15.98 -9.09 11.78
CA ILE A 82 -14.53 -8.97 11.93
C ILE A 82 -13.88 -10.16 11.26
N TYR A 83 -12.93 -9.88 10.35
CA TYR A 83 -12.13 -10.87 9.64
C TYR A 83 -10.66 -10.60 9.93
N GLU A 84 -9.87 -11.66 10.21
CA GLU A 84 -8.44 -11.58 10.44
C GLU A 84 -7.68 -12.20 9.28
N THR A 85 -6.71 -11.45 8.71
CA THR A 85 -5.84 -12.01 7.67
C THR A 85 -4.80 -12.95 8.26
N GLN A 86 -4.51 -14.03 7.52
CA GLN A 86 -3.45 -14.98 7.85
C GLN A 86 -2.11 -14.56 7.23
N ASN A 87 -2.14 -13.76 6.18
CA ASN A 87 -1.02 -13.44 5.32
C ASN A 87 -0.66 -11.95 5.31
N THR A 88 -0.29 -11.39 6.47
CA THR A 88 0.21 -10.02 6.58
C THR A 88 1.73 -10.01 6.61
N LEU A 89 2.37 -9.14 5.82
CA LEU A 89 3.79 -8.85 5.96
C LEU A 89 4.08 -8.30 7.36
N PRO A 90 5.22 -8.63 7.94
CA PRO A 90 5.60 -8.11 9.24
C PRO A 90 5.86 -6.60 9.18
N TYR A 91 5.75 -5.92 10.34
CA TYR A 91 5.94 -4.47 10.47
C TYR A 91 7.23 -3.94 9.86
N ALA A 92 8.28 -4.74 9.88
CA ALA A 92 9.50 -4.51 9.14
C ALA A 92 9.98 -5.85 8.55
N TYR A 93 10.62 -5.85 7.39
CA TYR A 93 11.11 -7.04 6.71
C TYR A 93 12.39 -6.75 5.95
N ILE A 94 13.23 -7.78 5.80
CA ILE A 94 14.48 -7.68 5.06
C ILE A 94 14.20 -7.80 3.57
N VAL A 95 14.85 -6.93 2.79
CA VAL A 95 14.93 -7.02 1.34
C VAL A 95 16.38 -7.02 0.89
N ASN A 96 16.65 -7.63 -0.25
CA ASN A 96 18.00 -7.77 -0.77
C ASN A 96 18.68 -6.41 -1.03
N SER A 97 19.99 -6.33 -0.78
CA SER A 97 20.82 -5.14 -1.03
C SER A 97 20.90 -4.73 -2.50
N ASN A 98 20.64 -5.65 -3.43
CA ASN A 98 20.64 -5.35 -4.88
C ASN A 98 19.45 -4.51 -5.34
N GLN A 99 18.40 -4.39 -4.53
CA GLN A 99 17.33 -3.45 -4.80
C GLN A 99 17.78 -2.04 -4.42
N GLN A 100 18.07 -1.26 -5.43
CA GLN A 100 18.30 0.18 -5.25
C GLN A 100 16.99 0.84 -4.79
N PRO A 101 17.05 1.74 -3.80
CA PRO A 101 15.88 2.56 -3.46
C PRO A 101 15.43 3.32 -4.70
N GLU A 102 14.22 3.10 -5.15
CA GLU A 102 13.69 3.89 -6.26
C GLU A 102 13.44 5.32 -5.79
N GLU A 103 14.18 6.28 -6.34
CA GLU A 103 13.80 7.68 -6.29
C GLU A 103 12.58 7.89 -7.19
N ILE A 104 11.46 8.24 -6.61
CA ILE A 104 10.28 8.67 -7.35
C ILE A 104 10.36 10.19 -7.45
N ASP A 105 10.81 10.68 -8.59
CA ASP A 105 10.74 12.08 -8.99
C ASP A 105 9.28 12.52 -9.17
N ASP A 106 8.94 13.68 -9.48
CA ASP A 106 7.62 14.30 -9.36
C ASP A 106 6.40 13.38 -9.70
N PRO A 107 5.39 13.25 -8.83
CA PRO A 107 4.32 12.26 -8.87
C PRO A 107 3.10 12.67 -9.65
N PHE A 108 2.97 13.96 -9.97
CA PHE A 108 1.77 14.50 -10.59
C PHE A 108 1.82 14.47 -12.12
N TYR A 109 3.00 14.22 -12.71
CA TYR A 109 3.20 14.36 -14.16
C TYR A 109 3.71 13.11 -14.88
N GLU A 110 4.17 12.09 -14.18
CA GLU A 110 4.59 10.85 -14.84
C GLU A 110 3.49 9.81 -14.89
N GLN A 111 3.48 9.05 -16.00
CA GLN A 111 2.66 7.85 -16.18
C GLN A 111 2.85 6.96 -14.96
N THR A 112 1.75 6.66 -14.31
CA THR A 112 1.74 5.79 -13.15
C THR A 112 2.44 4.49 -13.48
N LYS A 113 3.54 4.21 -12.78
CA LYS A 113 4.14 2.87 -12.81
C LYS A 113 3.05 1.85 -12.54
N ASN A 114 3.11 0.74 -13.25
CA ASN A 114 2.15 -0.33 -13.06
C ASN A 114 2.28 -0.88 -11.63
N PRO A 115 1.24 -0.78 -10.78
CA PRO A 115 1.35 -1.20 -9.39
C PRO A 115 1.64 -2.69 -9.23
N PHE A 116 1.24 -3.53 -10.18
CA PHE A 116 1.55 -4.96 -10.16
C PHE A 116 3.04 -5.23 -10.41
N GLU A 117 3.69 -4.44 -11.25
CA GLU A 117 5.15 -4.53 -11.44
C GLU A 117 5.88 -4.13 -10.16
N MET A 118 5.41 -3.09 -9.47
CA MET A 118 5.98 -2.69 -8.20
C MET A 118 5.80 -3.78 -7.12
N GLN A 119 4.61 -4.34 -7.01
CA GLN A 119 4.33 -5.46 -6.09
C GLN A 119 5.22 -6.67 -6.41
N ASN A 120 5.38 -6.99 -7.69
CA ASN A 120 6.21 -8.10 -8.14
C ASN A 120 7.69 -7.88 -7.77
N ASN A 121 8.19 -6.67 -7.95
CA ASN A 121 9.55 -6.29 -7.57
C ASN A 121 9.77 -6.39 -6.05
N ILE A 122 8.79 -6.02 -5.23
CA ILE A 122 8.84 -6.20 -3.77
C ILE A 122 8.99 -7.68 -3.42
N LEU A 123 8.18 -8.55 -4.03
CA LEU A 123 8.22 -9.99 -3.79
C LEU A 123 9.55 -10.61 -4.23
N LYS A 124 10.05 -10.21 -5.40
CA LYS A 124 11.39 -10.62 -5.88
C LYS A 124 12.49 -10.24 -4.90
N SER A 125 12.42 -9.05 -4.34
CA SER A 125 13.42 -8.58 -3.39
C SER A 125 13.38 -9.29 -2.05
N ILE A 126 12.19 -9.65 -1.56
CA ILE A 126 12.02 -10.44 -0.32
C ILE A 126 12.63 -11.83 -0.50
N GLN A 127 12.43 -12.45 -1.67
CA GLN A 127 12.88 -13.82 -1.94
C GLN A 127 14.28 -13.90 -2.56
N ASN A 128 14.88 -12.77 -2.92
CA ASN A 128 16.11 -12.73 -3.72
C ASN A 128 16.00 -13.60 -4.99
N SER A 129 14.93 -13.43 -5.74
CA SER A 129 14.57 -14.24 -6.90
C SER A 129 14.14 -13.34 -8.06
N ASP A 130 14.46 -13.75 -9.29
CA ASP A 130 13.99 -13.07 -10.51
C ASP A 130 12.65 -13.63 -11.03
N GLU A 131 12.08 -14.63 -10.36
CA GLU A 131 10.81 -15.23 -10.75
C GLU A 131 9.63 -14.28 -10.54
N ASP A 132 8.68 -14.31 -11.47
CA ASP A 132 7.45 -13.56 -11.34
C ASP A 132 6.45 -14.23 -10.39
N TYR A 133 5.83 -13.42 -9.56
CA TYR A 133 4.75 -13.78 -8.61
C TYR A 133 3.40 -13.31 -9.14
N ILE A 134 3.42 -12.31 -10.01
CA ILE A 134 2.26 -11.65 -10.60
C ILE A 134 2.49 -11.58 -12.09
N GLU A 135 1.55 -12.10 -12.87
CA GLU A 135 1.63 -12.18 -14.33
C GLU A 135 0.48 -11.42 -14.97
N ASN A 136 0.71 -10.87 -16.17
CA ASN A 136 -0.39 -10.34 -16.97
C ASN A 136 -1.28 -11.49 -17.45
N ILE A 137 -2.60 -11.32 -17.41
CA ILE A 137 -3.56 -12.36 -17.87
C ILE A 137 -3.37 -12.76 -19.35
N LYS A 138 -2.69 -11.92 -20.13
CA LYS A 138 -2.39 -12.17 -21.55
C LYS A 138 -1.15 -13.03 -21.78
N ASN A 139 -0.47 -13.45 -20.71
CA ASN A 139 0.71 -14.31 -20.83
C ASN A 139 0.32 -15.70 -21.34
N GLU A 140 0.51 -15.95 -22.63
CA GLU A 140 0.19 -17.23 -23.26
C GLU A 140 1.05 -18.40 -22.76
N GLN A 141 2.21 -18.10 -22.14
CA GLN A 141 3.11 -19.10 -21.56
C GLN A 141 2.89 -19.29 -20.06
N SER A 142 1.82 -18.73 -19.52
CA SER A 142 1.51 -18.84 -18.09
C SER A 142 1.38 -20.27 -17.63
N LYS A 143 1.99 -20.58 -16.48
CA LYS A 143 1.88 -21.87 -15.79
C LYS A 143 0.87 -21.84 -14.62
N ILE A 144 0.24 -20.68 -14.42
CA ILE A 144 -0.71 -20.51 -13.30
C ILE A 144 -2.15 -20.32 -13.74
N ILE A 145 -2.36 -19.94 -15.00
CA ILE A 145 -3.70 -19.70 -15.57
C ILE A 145 -3.72 -20.07 -17.06
N LYS A 146 -4.85 -20.56 -17.54
CA LYS A 146 -5.24 -20.53 -18.94
C LYS A 146 -6.30 -19.47 -19.12
N SER A 147 -6.16 -18.61 -20.13
CA SER A 147 -7.12 -17.55 -20.41
C SER A 147 -7.44 -17.50 -21.91
N GLU A 148 -8.72 -17.38 -22.21
CA GLU A 148 -9.23 -17.12 -23.55
C GLU A 148 -9.97 -15.79 -23.54
N LYS A 149 -9.63 -14.91 -24.49
CA LYS A 149 -10.24 -13.61 -24.63
C LYS A 149 -11.09 -13.56 -25.88
N ASN A 150 -12.34 -13.19 -25.76
CA ASN A 150 -13.26 -12.94 -26.85
C ASN A 150 -13.71 -11.49 -26.85
N ILE A 151 -13.72 -10.83 -27.99
CA ILE A 151 -14.13 -9.44 -28.15
C ILE A 151 -15.28 -9.37 -29.16
N VAL A 152 -16.39 -8.81 -28.73
CA VAL A 152 -17.56 -8.54 -29.59
C VAL A 152 -17.75 -7.03 -29.65
N LYS A 153 -17.79 -6.48 -30.87
CA LYS A 153 -18.14 -5.08 -31.10
C LYS A 153 -19.63 -4.93 -31.28
N THR A 154 -20.25 -4.10 -30.46
CA THR A 154 -21.65 -3.65 -30.63
C THR A 154 -21.68 -2.25 -31.26
N ASP A 155 -22.85 -1.68 -31.45
CA ASP A 155 -22.98 -0.31 -31.98
C ASP A 155 -22.40 0.77 -31.05
N LYS A 156 -22.29 0.50 -29.75
CA LYS A 156 -21.90 1.50 -28.73
C LYS A 156 -20.63 1.15 -27.97
N GLU A 157 -20.30 -0.14 -27.88
CA GLU A 157 -19.24 -0.61 -27.00
C GLU A 157 -18.59 -1.90 -27.49
N TYR A 158 -17.41 -2.19 -26.96
CA TYR A 158 -16.78 -3.51 -27.02
C TYR A 158 -17.17 -4.31 -25.80
N GLU A 159 -17.65 -5.52 -25.99
CA GLU A 159 -17.83 -6.53 -24.95
C GLU A 159 -16.64 -7.48 -24.95
N ILE A 160 -15.88 -7.49 -23.88
CA ILE A 160 -14.65 -8.29 -23.75
C ILE A 160 -14.91 -9.35 -22.71
N THR A 161 -14.94 -10.60 -23.12
CA THR A 161 -15.17 -11.76 -22.25
C THR A 161 -13.88 -12.50 -22.04
N TYR A 162 -13.53 -12.75 -20.81
CA TYR A 162 -12.43 -13.62 -20.41
C TYR A 162 -12.99 -14.93 -19.84
N ASN A 163 -12.60 -16.06 -20.42
CA ASN A 163 -12.80 -17.38 -19.89
C ASN A 163 -11.48 -17.86 -19.32
N VAL A 164 -11.43 -18.18 -18.04
CA VAL A 164 -10.20 -18.54 -17.36
C VAL A 164 -10.33 -19.88 -16.65
N GLU A 165 -9.22 -20.62 -16.58
CA GLU A 165 -9.04 -21.83 -15.80
C GLU A 165 -7.79 -21.68 -14.93
N ALA A 166 -7.95 -21.80 -13.63
CA ALA A 166 -6.85 -21.72 -12.67
C ALA A 166 -6.02 -23.01 -12.70
N LEU A 167 -4.74 -22.92 -13.00
CA LEU A 167 -3.80 -24.06 -12.93
C LEU A 167 -3.16 -24.18 -11.55
N GLN A 168 -3.27 -23.14 -10.73
CA GLN A 168 -2.86 -23.05 -9.33
C GLN A 168 -3.87 -22.19 -8.55
N ASN A 169 -3.69 -22.04 -7.24
CA ASN A 169 -4.49 -21.09 -6.45
C ASN A 169 -4.08 -19.67 -6.80
N ILE A 170 -4.99 -18.91 -7.35
CA ILE A 170 -4.73 -17.57 -7.91
C ILE A 170 -5.77 -16.54 -7.47
N SER A 171 -5.36 -15.29 -7.54
CA SER A 171 -6.27 -14.14 -7.51
C SER A 171 -6.17 -13.38 -8.82
N ILE A 172 -7.29 -12.90 -9.35
CA ILE A 172 -7.33 -12.05 -10.55
C ILE A 172 -7.71 -10.65 -10.13
N SER A 173 -6.91 -9.67 -10.54
CA SER A 173 -7.08 -8.28 -10.19
C SER A 173 -6.98 -7.37 -11.41
N LEU A 174 -7.72 -6.26 -11.37
CA LEU A 174 -7.72 -5.21 -12.38
C LEU A 174 -7.10 -3.94 -11.80
N PHE A 175 -6.30 -3.25 -12.59
CA PHE A 175 -5.87 -1.88 -12.30
C PHE A 175 -6.45 -0.91 -13.32
N SER A 176 -6.99 0.18 -12.84
CA SER A 176 -7.40 1.31 -13.67
C SER A 176 -6.85 2.61 -13.13
N ASP A 177 -6.36 3.43 -14.05
CA ASP A 177 -5.75 4.73 -13.78
C ASP A 177 -6.66 5.92 -14.15
N ASN A 178 -7.98 5.77 -14.10
CA ASN A 178 -9.07 6.77 -14.29
C ASN A 178 -10.24 6.27 -15.15
N ASN A 179 -10.40 4.98 -15.34
CA ASN A 179 -11.51 4.46 -16.14
C ASN A 179 -12.65 3.92 -15.26
N LEU A 180 -13.45 4.85 -14.73
CA LEU A 180 -14.59 4.54 -13.86
C LEU A 180 -15.62 3.62 -14.53
N GLU A 181 -15.83 3.76 -15.84
CA GLU A 181 -16.79 2.90 -16.56
C GLU A 181 -16.32 1.44 -16.57
N LEU A 182 -15.01 1.21 -16.64
CA LEU A 182 -14.45 -0.12 -16.53
C LEU A 182 -14.82 -0.79 -15.20
N TYR A 183 -14.73 -0.06 -14.09
CA TYR A 183 -15.12 -0.58 -12.78
C TYR A 183 -16.62 -0.86 -12.67
N LYS A 184 -17.48 0.07 -13.10
CA LYS A 184 -18.94 -0.09 -13.05
C LYS A 184 -19.41 -1.31 -13.83
N ASN A 185 -18.74 -1.63 -14.92
CA ASN A 185 -19.08 -2.74 -15.79
C ASN A 185 -18.67 -4.11 -15.23
N ILE A 186 -17.65 -4.17 -14.38
CA ILE A 186 -17.19 -5.40 -13.73
C ILE A 186 -17.87 -5.59 -12.38
N PHE A 187 -18.06 -4.52 -11.63
CA PHE A 187 -18.52 -4.53 -10.24
C PHE A 187 -19.89 -3.87 -10.15
N LYS A 188 -20.98 -4.63 -10.43
CA LYS A 188 -22.37 -4.12 -10.48
C LYS A 188 -22.89 -3.51 -9.18
N ASP A 189 -22.29 -3.84 -8.03
CA ASP A 189 -22.75 -3.39 -6.70
C ASP A 189 -22.27 -1.99 -6.30
N TYR A 190 -21.56 -1.29 -7.19
CA TYR A 190 -21.00 0.02 -6.92
C TYR A 190 -21.94 1.16 -7.33
N SER A 191 -23.09 1.29 -6.66
CA SER A 191 -24.02 2.40 -6.89
C SER A 191 -23.56 3.77 -6.36
N ASN A 192 -22.52 3.81 -5.51
CA ASN A 192 -22.07 5.02 -4.81
C ASN A 192 -20.60 5.41 -5.12
N ILE A 193 -20.09 5.03 -6.28
CA ILE A 193 -18.70 5.36 -6.66
C ILE A 193 -18.64 6.81 -7.14
N TRP A 194 -17.79 7.60 -6.48
CA TRP A 194 -17.45 8.96 -6.89
C TRP A 194 -16.66 8.95 -8.21
N GLU A 195 -16.80 9.95 -9.05
CA GLU A 195 -16.41 9.98 -10.47
C GLU A 195 -14.92 9.76 -10.81
N ARG A 196 -14.04 9.47 -9.82
CA ARG A 196 -12.58 9.41 -10.00
C ARG A 196 -11.92 8.30 -9.22
N GLU A 197 -12.43 7.09 -9.34
CA GLU A 197 -11.78 5.95 -8.69
C GLU A 197 -10.64 5.38 -9.52
N THR A 198 -9.50 5.29 -8.88
CA THR A 198 -8.27 4.68 -9.39
C THR A 198 -7.86 3.55 -8.45
N GLY A 199 -6.95 2.70 -8.88
CA GLY A 199 -6.35 1.68 -8.02
C GLY A 199 -6.63 0.25 -8.48
N ILE A 200 -6.13 -0.69 -7.68
CA ILE A 200 -6.34 -2.11 -7.91
C ILE A 200 -7.71 -2.53 -7.37
N ARG A 201 -8.36 -3.45 -8.07
CA ARG A 201 -9.58 -4.12 -7.64
C ARG A 201 -9.46 -5.62 -7.90
N GLN A 202 -9.69 -6.39 -6.87
CA GLN A 202 -9.73 -7.84 -7.00
C GLN A 202 -11.05 -8.27 -7.65
N ILE A 203 -10.95 -9.08 -8.71
CA ILE A 203 -12.11 -9.62 -9.45
C ILE A 203 -12.59 -10.91 -8.78
N VAL A 204 -11.68 -11.86 -8.58
CA VAL A 204 -12.01 -13.20 -8.06
C VAL A 204 -10.78 -13.89 -7.50
N ASN A 205 -11.00 -14.81 -6.56
CA ASN A 205 -10.03 -15.83 -6.15
C ASN A 205 -10.49 -17.18 -6.68
N LEU A 206 -9.56 -17.95 -7.21
CA LEU A 206 -9.81 -19.27 -7.77
C LEU A 206 -8.84 -20.29 -7.20
N GLU A 207 -9.38 -21.43 -6.82
CA GLU A 207 -8.60 -22.61 -6.50
C GLU A 207 -8.18 -23.33 -7.77
N LYS A 208 -7.13 -24.12 -7.69
CA LYS A 208 -6.65 -24.94 -8.81
C LYS A 208 -7.77 -25.78 -9.41
N GLY A 209 -7.92 -25.70 -10.72
CA GLY A 209 -8.94 -26.41 -11.51
C GLY A 209 -10.27 -25.68 -11.64
N GLN A 210 -10.49 -24.60 -10.89
CA GLN A 210 -11.70 -23.80 -11.04
C GLN A 210 -11.69 -22.99 -12.34
N LYS A 211 -12.87 -22.86 -12.93
CA LYS A 211 -13.12 -22.04 -14.13
C LYS A 211 -13.99 -20.86 -13.77
N TYR A 212 -13.70 -19.73 -14.37
CA TYR A 212 -14.45 -18.50 -14.16
C TYR A 212 -14.57 -17.70 -15.45
N THR A 213 -15.73 -17.07 -15.64
CA THR A 213 -15.96 -16.17 -16.77
C THR A 213 -16.34 -14.80 -16.26
N PHE A 214 -15.67 -13.78 -16.73
CA PHE A 214 -16.02 -12.39 -16.45
C PHE A 214 -16.05 -11.54 -17.72
N LYS A 215 -16.85 -10.50 -17.70
CA LYS A 215 -17.11 -9.62 -18.83
C LYS A 215 -16.76 -8.19 -18.47
N ILE A 216 -16.11 -7.52 -19.40
CA ILE A 216 -15.76 -6.11 -19.32
C ILE A 216 -16.41 -5.41 -20.51
N THR A 217 -17.06 -4.27 -20.31
CA THR A 217 -17.56 -3.44 -21.39
C THR A 217 -16.75 -2.13 -21.46
N GLN A 218 -16.42 -1.71 -22.68
CA GLN A 218 -15.70 -0.47 -22.95
C GLN A 218 -16.31 0.28 -24.12
N LYS A 219 -16.55 1.59 -23.99
CA LYS A 219 -16.98 2.41 -25.10
C LYS A 219 -15.97 2.35 -26.25
N ILE A 220 -16.47 2.36 -27.48
CA ILE A 220 -15.66 2.26 -28.71
C ILE A 220 -14.56 3.33 -28.74
N GLU A 221 -14.86 4.53 -28.33
CA GLU A 221 -13.95 5.68 -28.30
C GLU A 221 -12.83 5.59 -27.23
N LYS A 222 -12.97 4.67 -26.26
CA LYS A 222 -12.04 4.49 -25.14
C LYS A 222 -11.21 3.21 -25.22
N TYR A 223 -11.57 2.27 -26.08
CA TYR A 223 -10.86 1.00 -26.21
C TYR A 223 -10.05 0.97 -27.48
N ASP A 224 -8.75 0.83 -27.36
CA ASP A 224 -7.84 0.63 -28.48
C ASP A 224 -7.59 -0.87 -28.68
N LEU A 225 -8.09 -1.39 -29.80
CA LEU A 225 -7.89 -2.79 -30.20
C LEU A 225 -6.41 -3.15 -30.44
N ASN A 226 -5.62 -2.18 -30.86
CA ASN A 226 -4.20 -2.37 -31.18
C ASN A 226 -3.32 -2.27 -29.95
N ASN A 227 -3.75 -1.48 -28.97
CA ASN A 227 -3.04 -1.27 -27.71
C ASN A 227 -3.98 -1.47 -26.55
N ASP A 228 -4.29 -2.75 -26.26
CA ASP A 228 -5.19 -3.14 -25.19
C ASP A 228 -4.74 -2.57 -23.83
N ASN A 229 -5.38 -1.47 -23.46
CA ASN A 229 -5.08 -0.69 -22.25
C ASN A 229 -5.69 -1.27 -20.96
N ILE A 230 -6.35 -2.44 -21.04
CA ILE A 230 -6.91 -3.11 -19.88
C ILE A 230 -5.79 -3.87 -19.14
N LYS A 231 -5.53 -3.46 -17.90
CA LYS A 231 -4.47 -4.01 -17.05
C LYS A 231 -5.06 -5.03 -16.08
N ILE A 232 -5.14 -6.30 -16.50
CA ILE A 232 -5.58 -7.43 -15.67
C ILE A 232 -4.37 -8.30 -15.36
N TYR A 233 -4.21 -8.62 -14.08
CA TYR A 233 -3.09 -9.40 -13.59
C TYR A 233 -3.56 -10.55 -12.72
N VAL A 234 -2.74 -11.59 -12.70
CA VAL A 234 -2.97 -12.84 -11.99
C VAL A 234 -1.87 -13.01 -10.95
N LEU A 235 -2.28 -13.11 -9.70
CA LEU A 235 -1.41 -13.30 -8.55
C LEU A 235 -1.30 -14.80 -8.26
N ASN A 236 -0.08 -15.33 -8.16
CA ASN A 236 0.15 -16.69 -7.67
C ASN A 236 0.09 -16.69 -6.14
N ASN A 237 -1.07 -16.99 -5.58
CA ASN A 237 -1.32 -16.89 -4.15
C ASN A 237 -0.32 -17.70 -3.33
N HIS A 238 -0.04 -18.92 -3.73
CA HIS A 238 0.88 -19.81 -3.00
C HIS A 238 2.33 -19.29 -2.99
N LYS A 239 2.82 -18.77 -4.13
CA LYS A 239 4.17 -18.17 -4.16
C LYS A 239 4.25 -16.92 -3.28
N ILE A 240 3.21 -16.08 -3.30
CA ILE A 240 3.17 -14.85 -2.49
C ILE A 240 3.10 -15.20 -1.00
N GLU A 241 2.30 -16.18 -0.61
CA GLU A 241 2.24 -16.67 0.78
C GLU A 241 3.60 -17.14 1.27
N LYS A 242 4.33 -17.92 0.47
CA LYS A 242 5.70 -18.35 0.79
C LYS A 242 6.65 -17.18 0.96
N ALA A 243 6.52 -16.14 0.14
CA ALA A 243 7.35 -14.94 0.29
C ALA A 243 7.05 -14.20 1.61
N ILE A 244 5.77 -14.11 1.99
CA ILE A 244 5.36 -13.54 3.27
C ILE A 244 5.85 -14.38 4.45
N GLU A 245 5.74 -15.70 4.38
CA GLU A 245 6.26 -16.61 5.40
C GLU A 245 7.77 -16.47 5.56
N HIS A 246 8.52 -16.39 4.46
CA HIS A 246 9.95 -16.12 4.49
C HIS A 246 10.26 -14.80 5.20
N ALA A 247 9.56 -13.72 4.85
CA ALA A 247 9.70 -12.43 5.51
C ALA A 247 9.41 -12.51 7.02
N LYS A 248 8.45 -13.33 7.45
CA LYS A 248 8.14 -13.57 8.88
C LYS A 248 9.23 -14.36 9.59
N GLN A 249 9.82 -15.38 8.96
CA GLN A 249 10.84 -16.24 9.57
C GLN A 249 12.15 -15.49 9.85
N VAL A 250 12.53 -14.57 8.96
CA VAL A 250 13.72 -13.73 9.14
C VAL A 250 13.55 -12.75 10.31
N GLN A 251 12.32 -12.56 10.80
CA GLN A 251 11.96 -11.63 11.86
C GLN A 251 11.77 -12.29 13.24
N THR A 252 12.63 -13.11 13.71
CA THR A 252 12.53 -13.69 15.06
C THR A 252 12.71 -12.67 16.20
N GLN A 253 12.69 -11.35 15.93
CA GLN A 253 13.06 -10.36 16.93
C GLN A 253 11.95 -9.36 17.28
N LYS A 254 11.98 -8.90 18.51
CA LYS A 254 10.95 -8.08 19.15
C LYS A 254 10.94 -6.65 18.59
N VAL A 255 9.85 -6.26 17.95
CA VAL A 255 9.54 -4.86 17.66
C VAL A 255 8.91 -4.21 18.88
N THR A 256 9.45 -3.07 19.32
CA THR A 256 8.86 -2.26 20.39
C THR A 256 8.42 -0.93 19.82
N LEU A 257 7.11 -0.67 19.89
CA LEU A 257 6.50 0.56 19.41
C LEU A 257 6.27 1.50 20.59
N GLY A 258 6.84 2.71 20.54
CA GLY A 258 6.53 3.83 21.42
C GLY A 258 5.67 4.86 20.68
N LYS A 259 5.36 5.99 21.33
CA LYS A 259 4.55 7.07 20.69
C LYS A 259 5.22 7.68 19.46
N ASP A 260 6.52 7.91 19.56
CA ASP A 260 7.37 8.58 18.56
C ASP A 260 8.65 7.80 18.26
N THR A 261 8.72 6.56 18.73
CA THR A 261 9.92 5.72 18.63
C THR A 261 9.58 4.30 18.20
N VAL A 262 10.45 3.70 17.40
CA VAL A 262 10.42 2.28 17.06
C VAL A 262 11.79 1.69 17.38
N LYS A 263 11.82 0.56 18.08
CA LYS A 263 13.05 -0.18 18.36
C LYS A 263 12.93 -1.59 17.81
N ILE A 264 13.98 -2.02 17.11
CA ILE A 264 14.08 -3.37 16.54
C ILE A 264 15.50 -3.87 16.76
N ASN A 265 15.60 -5.12 17.19
CA ASN A 265 16.85 -5.87 17.15
C ASN A 265 16.74 -6.93 16.06
N ILE A 266 17.62 -6.93 15.10
CA ILE A 266 17.58 -7.87 13.99
C ILE A 266 18.98 -8.33 13.62
N ARG A 267 19.10 -9.61 13.27
CA ARG A 267 20.32 -10.16 12.71
C ARG A 267 20.19 -10.27 11.19
N SER A 268 21.20 -9.83 10.48
CA SER A 268 21.31 -10.02 9.04
C SER A 268 22.57 -10.83 8.71
N ASP A 269 22.43 -11.86 7.86
CA ASP A 269 23.57 -12.68 7.46
C ASP A 269 24.44 -12.01 6.40
N ASN A 270 23.87 -11.03 5.67
CA ASN A 270 24.54 -10.24 4.65
C ASN A 270 24.19 -8.75 4.80
N GLU A 271 24.82 -7.89 4.00
CA GLU A 271 24.31 -6.54 3.78
C GLU A 271 22.94 -6.62 3.10
N ALA A 272 21.97 -5.88 3.64
CA ALA A 272 20.59 -5.88 3.18
C ALA A 272 19.92 -4.55 3.54
N TYR A 273 18.66 -4.38 3.16
CA TYR A 273 17.83 -3.29 3.66
C TYR A 273 16.73 -3.85 4.57
N LEU A 274 16.47 -3.18 5.67
CA LEU A 274 15.27 -3.39 6.47
C LEU A 274 14.23 -2.36 6.05
N THR A 275 13.15 -2.84 5.47
CA THR A 275 12.01 -2.02 5.07
C THR A 275 10.95 -2.05 6.16
N PHE A 276 10.44 -0.89 6.55
CA PHE A 276 9.38 -0.74 7.56
C PHE A 276 8.06 -0.42 6.87
N GLN A 277 6.95 -0.95 7.38
CA GLN A 277 5.61 -0.53 6.95
C GLN A 277 5.25 0.86 7.50
N ILE A 278 6.19 1.78 7.42
CA ILE A 278 6.06 3.18 7.80
C ILE A 278 6.27 4.00 6.55
N PRO A 279 5.37 4.91 6.18
CA PRO A 279 5.60 5.86 5.10
C PRO A 279 6.87 6.68 5.35
N PHE A 280 7.67 6.88 4.31
CA PHE A 280 8.85 7.72 4.38
C PHE A 280 8.45 9.17 4.69
N ASP A 281 9.06 9.74 5.72
CA ASP A 281 8.93 11.15 6.07
C ASP A 281 10.28 11.70 6.56
N SER A 282 10.60 12.93 6.17
CA SER A 282 11.86 13.59 6.53
C SER A 282 12.00 13.92 8.02
N GLY A 283 10.94 13.74 8.81
CA GLY A 283 10.94 13.87 10.27
C GLY A 283 11.58 12.68 10.99
N TRP A 284 11.66 11.53 10.35
CA TRP A 284 12.30 10.35 10.92
C TRP A 284 13.81 10.50 11.05
N ARG A 285 14.35 9.97 12.12
CA ARG A 285 15.79 9.84 12.41
C ARG A 285 16.07 8.42 12.84
N ALA A 286 17.20 7.87 12.41
CA ALA A 286 17.59 6.51 12.70
C ALA A 286 18.97 6.43 13.37
N THR A 287 19.11 5.47 14.25
CA THR A 287 20.41 4.98 14.71
C THR A 287 20.47 3.47 14.55
N ILE A 288 21.64 2.95 14.23
CA ILE A 288 21.98 1.53 14.19
C ILE A 288 23.18 1.31 15.10
N ASN A 289 23.05 0.42 16.08
CA ASN A 289 24.08 0.17 17.10
C ASN A 289 24.58 1.47 17.80
N GLY A 290 23.66 2.39 18.06
CA GLY A 290 23.94 3.69 18.69
C GLY A 290 24.50 4.77 17.75
N GLN A 291 24.88 4.44 16.52
CA GLN A 291 25.41 5.38 15.55
C GLN A 291 24.28 5.89 14.61
N LYS A 292 24.35 7.17 14.23
CA LYS A 292 23.39 7.74 13.26
C LYS A 292 23.53 7.04 11.92
N THR A 293 22.41 6.72 11.29
CA THR A 293 22.36 6.13 9.96
C THR A 293 21.36 6.88 9.07
N GLU A 294 21.57 6.77 7.77
CA GLU A 294 20.68 7.33 6.77
C GLU A 294 19.39 6.51 6.68
N ILE A 295 18.31 7.22 6.41
CA ILE A 295 17.01 6.64 6.10
C ILE A 295 16.77 6.79 4.60
N VAL A 296 16.52 5.68 3.93
CA VAL A 296 16.26 5.62 2.50
C VAL A 296 14.78 5.34 2.23
N LYS A 297 14.32 5.68 1.03
CA LYS A 297 13.00 5.25 0.56
C LYS A 297 13.09 3.85 -0.01
N MET A 298 12.19 2.97 0.38
CA MET A 298 12.11 1.61 -0.12
C MET A 298 10.71 1.36 -0.70
N ASN A 299 10.66 0.57 -1.78
CA ASN A 299 9.40 0.15 -2.40
C ASN A 299 8.48 1.35 -2.74
N GLY A 300 9.08 2.43 -3.19
CA GLY A 300 8.42 3.68 -3.58
C GLY A 300 7.79 4.49 -2.45
N ALA A 301 7.59 3.87 -1.26
CA ALA A 301 6.71 4.39 -0.23
C ALA A 301 7.29 4.38 1.17
N PHE A 302 8.06 3.37 1.47
CA PHE A 302 8.33 2.98 2.83
C PHE A 302 9.72 3.45 3.28
N LEU A 303 9.87 3.52 4.58
CA LEU A 303 11.13 3.82 5.22
C LEU A 303 12.03 2.58 5.19
N GLY A 304 13.28 2.77 4.81
CA GLY A 304 14.31 1.72 4.82
C GLY A 304 15.60 2.13 5.53
N ILE A 305 16.30 1.14 6.03
CA ILE A 305 17.61 1.29 6.66
C ILE A 305 18.54 0.21 6.14
N LYS A 306 19.76 0.61 5.74
CA LYS A 306 20.79 -0.34 5.35
C LYS A 306 21.30 -1.09 6.58
N LEU A 307 21.21 -2.43 6.57
CA LEU A 307 21.72 -3.32 7.59
C LEU A 307 23.17 -3.67 7.30
N GLN A 308 23.92 -3.89 8.37
CA GLN A 308 25.24 -4.52 8.31
C GLN A 308 25.09 -6.02 8.61
N LYS A 309 26.05 -6.82 8.14
CA LYS A 309 26.17 -8.22 8.53
C LYS A 309 26.31 -8.33 10.06
N GLY A 310 25.53 -9.21 10.68
CA GLY A 310 25.52 -9.43 12.12
C GLY A 310 24.31 -8.84 12.80
N ASN A 311 24.46 -8.53 14.09
CA ASN A 311 23.36 -7.98 14.91
C ASN A 311 23.24 -6.46 14.71
N ASN A 312 22.01 -6.01 14.52
CA ASN A 312 21.68 -4.61 14.29
C ASN A 312 20.61 -4.18 15.32
N GLU A 313 20.99 -3.30 16.25
CA GLU A 313 20.05 -2.62 17.15
C GLU A 313 19.62 -1.32 16.51
N ILE A 314 18.38 -1.23 16.08
CA ILE A 314 17.83 -0.10 15.34
C ILE A 314 16.88 0.67 16.24
N LYS A 315 17.05 2.00 16.25
CA LYS A 315 16.10 2.92 16.89
C LYS A 315 15.69 4.00 15.89
N LEU A 316 14.41 4.08 15.60
CA LEU A 316 13.78 5.18 14.90
C LEU A 316 13.18 6.17 15.89
N THR A 317 13.27 7.45 15.58
CA THR A 317 12.64 8.54 16.34
C THR A 317 12.04 9.54 15.39
N TYR A 318 10.79 9.94 15.62
CA TYR A 318 10.11 10.91 14.79
C TYR A 318 10.07 12.29 15.45
N ILE A 319 10.52 13.30 14.72
CA ILE A 319 10.40 14.71 15.08
C ILE A 319 9.94 15.47 13.84
N PRO A 320 8.77 16.11 13.85
CA PRO A 320 8.28 16.87 12.70
C PRO A 320 9.32 17.89 12.22
N ARG A 321 9.46 18.02 10.90
CA ARG A 321 10.57 18.76 10.25
C ARG A 321 10.83 20.15 10.82
N TYR A 322 9.81 20.92 11.09
CA TYR A 322 9.96 22.30 11.56
C TYR A 322 9.66 22.48 13.05
N PHE A 323 9.41 21.41 13.80
CA PHE A 323 9.00 21.48 15.20
C PHE A 323 9.94 22.31 16.06
N LYS A 324 11.25 22.08 15.95
CA LYS A 324 12.26 22.81 16.75
C LYS A 324 12.28 24.29 16.45
N ILE A 325 12.19 24.67 15.16
CA ILE A 325 12.18 26.08 14.72
C ILE A 325 10.90 26.75 15.18
N SER A 326 9.75 26.10 15.00
CA SER A 326 8.45 26.63 15.43
C SER A 326 8.39 26.81 16.95
N ALA A 327 8.91 25.85 17.71
CA ALA A 327 8.99 25.94 19.17
C ALA A 327 9.88 27.11 19.62
N LEU A 328 11.03 27.30 18.97
CA LEU A 328 11.93 28.45 19.25
C LEU A 328 11.25 29.77 18.94
N LEU A 329 10.59 29.92 17.78
CA LEU A 329 9.86 31.13 17.42
C LEU A 329 8.72 31.42 18.42
N SER A 330 7.99 30.38 18.85
CA SER A 330 6.95 30.53 19.87
C SER A 330 7.52 31.02 21.20
N LEU A 331 8.66 30.50 21.65
CA LEU A 331 9.32 30.95 22.86
C LEU A 331 9.79 32.43 22.76
N ILE A 332 10.36 32.83 21.62
CA ILE A 332 10.76 34.22 21.37
C ILE A 332 9.54 35.12 21.42
N SER A 333 8.43 34.73 20.78
CA SER A 333 7.19 35.51 20.77
C SER A 333 6.62 35.70 22.18
N ILE A 334 6.65 34.66 23.01
CA ILE A 334 6.23 34.74 24.41
C ILE A 334 7.13 35.68 25.22
N MET A 335 8.46 35.63 25.02
CA MET A 335 9.40 36.52 25.70
C MET A 335 9.15 37.99 25.32
N VAL A 336 8.95 38.29 24.04
CA VAL A 336 8.65 39.65 23.57
C VAL A 336 7.35 40.16 24.19
N LEU A 337 6.31 39.32 24.24
CA LEU A 337 5.05 39.71 24.86
C LEU A 337 5.21 40.03 26.36
N LEU A 338 5.96 39.21 27.07
CA LEU A 338 6.26 39.46 28.51
C LEU A 338 7.04 40.75 28.72
N ILE A 339 7.99 41.08 27.85
CA ILE A 339 8.76 42.34 27.89
C ILE A 339 7.80 43.52 27.70
N ILE A 340 6.90 43.48 26.71
CA ILE A 340 5.93 44.54 26.45
C ILE A 340 5.04 44.75 27.69
N ILE A 341 4.49 43.69 28.25
CA ILE A 341 3.65 43.77 29.47
C ILE A 341 4.42 44.40 30.63
N CYS A 342 5.69 44.01 30.83
CA CYS A 342 6.52 44.58 31.90
C CYS A 342 6.80 46.08 31.67
N LEU A 343 7.04 46.48 30.43
CA LEU A 343 7.26 47.90 30.10
C LEU A 343 6.00 48.76 30.28
N GLU A 344 4.83 48.21 29.90
CA GLU A 344 3.55 48.90 30.14
C GLU A 344 3.24 49.07 31.63
N LYS A 345 3.44 47.99 32.44
CA LYS A 345 3.28 48.11 33.90
C LYS A 345 4.22 49.14 34.53
N ARG A 346 5.48 49.22 34.07
CA ARG A 346 6.40 50.25 34.53
C ARG A 346 5.92 51.65 34.22
N LYS A 347 5.36 51.90 33.02
CA LYS A 347 4.78 53.21 32.65
C LYS A 347 3.57 53.55 33.50
N SER A 348 2.70 52.60 33.80
CA SER A 348 1.50 52.80 34.63
C SER A 348 1.80 53.06 36.11
N ASN A 349 2.97 52.66 36.62
CA ASN A 349 3.40 52.91 38.00
C ASN A 349 4.18 54.25 38.18
N ILE A 350 4.43 54.99 37.10
CA ILE A 350 5.16 56.29 37.09
C ILE A 350 4.18 57.49 36.95
N ILE A 351 2.91 57.19 36.64
CA ILE A 351 1.80 58.17 36.65
C ILE A 351 1.01 58.03 37.95
#